data_1cd000f48ecef8d2e46f6aa2959d1a98
#
_entry.id   1cd000f48ecef8d2e46f6aa2959d1a98
#
_cell.length_a   1.000
_cell.length_b   1.000
_cell.length_c   1.000
_cell.angle_alpha   90.00
_cell.angle_beta   90.00
_cell.angle_gamma   90.00
#
_symmetry.space_group_name_H-M   'P 1'
#
loop_
_entity.id
_entity.type
_entity.pdbx_description
1 polymer ?
#
loop_
_entity_poly.entity_id
_entity_poly.type
_entity_poly.pdbx_seq_one_letter_code
_entity_poly.pdbx_strand_id
1 'polypeptide(L)'
;LEYKGRAYYEASLAEPYSCSVGAFHAAYHTKMGVYTHEMGIVEGGKLAILAGAGPMGLGALSYAMNCDRRPGMIVVTDVNKERLARAEELFPTEEAKENGIDLHFVNTAEVDDPVAYLRGMTDGTGFDDVLCYAPVAAVVEQSSGILGRDGCLNFFAGPTDKEFSAKINFYDVHYNSTHVMGTTGGNTADMIEC
;
A
#
# COMPACT_ATOMS: atom_id res chain seq x y z
N LEU A 1 -16.87 2.15 -21.81
CA LEU A 1 -17.26 0.90 -21.14
C LEU A 1 -18.74 0.92 -20.83
N GLU A 2 -19.45 -0.19 -21.07
CA GLU A 2 -20.85 -0.36 -20.67
C GLU A 2 -20.88 -1.04 -19.30
N TYR A 3 -21.48 -0.37 -18.30
CA TYR A 3 -21.65 -0.96 -16.98
C TYR A 3 -22.83 -1.93 -16.97
N LYS A 4 -22.57 -3.16 -16.51
CA LYS A 4 -23.57 -4.24 -16.42
C LYS A 4 -23.84 -4.70 -14.97
N GLY A 5 -23.35 -3.94 -13.97
CA GLY A 5 -23.55 -4.24 -12.56
C GLY A 5 -24.94 -3.91 -12.04
N ARG A 6 -25.16 -4.13 -10.75
CA ARG A 6 -26.50 -4.04 -10.11
C ARG A 6 -26.90 -2.60 -9.80
N ALA A 7 -25.95 -1.71 -9.51
CA ALA A 7 -26.25 -0.35 -9.06
C ALA A 7 -25.21 0.66 -9.56
N TYR A 8 -25.67 1.87 -9.93
CA TYR A 8 -24.79 2.94 -10.44
C TYR A 8 -23.75 3.44 -9.42
N TYR A 9 -24.03 3.31 -8.12
CA TYR A 9 -23.05 3.70 -7.11
C TYR A 9 -21.83 2.73 -7.09
N GLU A 10 -22.00 1.47 -7.43
CA GLU A 10 -20.89 0.53 -7.62
C GLU A 10 -20.02 1.00 -8.80
N ALA A 11 -20.63 1.37 -9.92
CA ALA A 11 -19.93 1.90 -11.08
C ALA A 11 -19.13 3.18 -10.77
N SER A 12 -19.62 4.00 -9.84
CA SER A 12 -18.92 5.24 -9.44
C SER A 12 -17.61 4.98 -8.71
N LEU A 13 -17.38 3.77 -8.20
CA LEU A 13 -16.15 3.35 -7.55
C LEU A 13 -15.09 2.85 -8.54
N ALA A 14 -15.46 2.53 -9.78
CA ALA A 14 -14.54 1.94 -10.75
C ALA A 14 -13.34 2.88 -11.05
N GLU A 15 -13.58 4.18 -11.24
CA GLU A 15 -12.48 5.12 -11.47
C GLU A 15 -11.56 5.27 -10.25
N PRO A 16 -12.04 5.61 -9.03
CA PRO A 16 -11.15 5.74 -7.90
C PRO A 16 -10.45 4.42 -7.53
N TYR A 17 -11.10 3.27 -7.66
CA TYR A 17 -10.46 1.99 -7.39
C TYR A 17 -9.43 1.61 -8.44
N SER A 18 -9.64 1.96 -9.71
CA SER A 18 -8.64 1.75 -10.75
C SER A 18 -7.31 2.46 -10.46
N CYS A 19 -7.36 3.60 -9.77
CA CYS A 19 -6.15 4.29 -9.32
C CYS A 19 -5.34 3.44 -8.33
N SER A 20 -6.03 2.76 -7.40
CA SER A 20 -5.36 1.82 -6.48
C SER A 20 -4.83 0.59 -7.22
N VAL A 21 -5.61 -0.02 -8.12
CA VAL A 21 -5.15 -1.14 -8.96
C VAL A 21 -3.89 -0.76 -9.75
N GLY A 22 -3.90 0.43 -10.38
CA GLY A 22 -2.73 0.95 -11.09
C GLY A 22 -1.50 1.13 -10.19
N ALA A 23 -1.67 1.45 -8.90
CA ALA A 23 -0.57 1.53 -7.95
C ALA A 23 0.06 0.17 -7.67
N PHE A 24 -0.74 -0.89 -7.59
CA PHE A 24 -0.25 -2.27 -7.45
C PHE A 24 0.50 -2.73 -8.69
N HIS A 25 -0.04 -2.47 -9.89
CA HIS A 25 0.60 -2.85 -11.15
C HIS A 25 1.89 -2.09 -11.41
N ALA A 26 1.98 -0.84 -10.95
CA ALA A 26 3.14 0.01 -11.16
C ALA A 26 4.27 -0.25 -10.15
N ALA A 27 4.02 -0.89 -9.01
CA ALA A 27 5.07 -1.38 -8.14
C ALA A 27 6.03 -2.28 -8.93
N TYR A 28 7.29 -2.27 -8.56
CA TYR A 28 8.28 -3.11 -9.24
C TYR A 28 9.38 -3.55 -8.29
N HIS A 29 9.95 -4.71 -8.59
CA HIS A 29 11.07 -5.30 -7.87
C HIS A 29 12.18 -5.65 -8.84
N THR A 30 13.40 -5.78 -8.33
CA THR A 30 14.57 -6.12 -9.11
C THR A 30 15.22 -7.38 -8.56
N LYS A 31 15.96 -8.07 -9.38
CA LYS A 31 16.81 -9.15 -8.93
C LYS A 31 18.26 -8.70 -8.97
N MET A 32 18.96 -8.80 -7.83
CA MET A 32 20.35 -8.36 -7.74
C MET A 32 21.21 -8.99 -8.85
N GLY A 33 21.95 -8.13 -9.57
CA GLY A 33 22.79 -8.54 -10.70
C GLY A 33 22.04 -8.79 -12.01
N VAL A 34 20.70 -8.67 -12.01
CA VAL A 34 19.85 -8.75 -13.19
C VAL A 34 19.09 -7.43 -13.29
N TYR A 35 19.34 -6.64 -14.32
CA TYR A 35 18.78 -5.28 -14.48
C TYR A 35 17.40 -5.31 -15.16
N THR A 36 16.52 -6.22 -14.71
CA THR A 36 15.13 -6.33 -15.18
C THR A 36 14.19 -6.01 -14.03
N HIS A 37 13.07 -5.39 -14.33
CA HIS A 37 12.00 -5.13 -13.37
C HIS A 37 10.94 -6.22 -13.48
N GLU A 38 10.58 -6.78 -12.34
CA GLU A 38 9.39 -7.61 -12.17
C GLU A 38 8.27 -6.69 -11.70
N MET A 39 7.28 -6.44 -12.56
CA MET A 39 6.19 -5.52 -12.27
C MET A 39 5.15 -6.14 -11.34
N GLY A 40 4.52 -5.30 -10.55
CA GLY A 40 3.53 -5.66 -9.53
C GLY A 40 4.14 -5.87 -8.16
N ILE A 41 3.28 -6.00 -7.15
CA ILE A 41 3.69 -6.28 -5.76
C ILE A 41 4.28 -7.69 -5.63
N VAL A 42 4.99 -7.95 -4.54
CA VAL A 42 5.53 -9.30 -4.25
C VAL A 42 4.40 -10.24 -3.85
N GLU A 43 4.20 -11.30 -4.63
CA GLU A 43 3.25 -12.36 -4.28
C GLU A 43 3.69 -13.10 -3.00
N GLY A 44 2.77 -13.22 -2.03
CA GLY A 44 3.08 -13.77 -0.71
C GLY A 44 3.95 -12.86 0.16
N GLY A 45 4.29 -11.66 -0.33
CA GLY A 45 5.13 -10.68 0.35
C GLY A 45 4.40 -9.91 1.46
N LYS A 46 5.06 -8.90 1.99
CA LYS A 46 4.60 -8.05 3.10
C LYS A 46 4.24 -6.67 2.55
N LEU A 47 2.96 -6.34 2.62
CA LEU A 47 2.39 -5.06 2.16
C LEU A 47 2.05 -4.17 3.36
N ALA A 48 2.47 -2.91 3.33
CA ALA A 48 1.98 -1.88 4.25
C ALA A 48 1.16 -0.82 3.50
N ILE A 49 0.02 -0.44 4.05
CA ILE A 49 -0.87 0.60 3.52
C ILE A 49 -0.95 1.72 4.56
N LEU A 50 -0.12 2.76 4.41
CA LEU A 50 0.01 3.83 5.37
C LEU A 50 -1.03 4.93 5.15
N ALA A 51 -1.64 5.41 6.26
CA ALA A 51 -2.82 6.26 6.26
C ALA A 51 -3.97 5.62 5.43
N GLY A 52 -4.09 4.30 5.56
CA GLY A 52 -4.88 3.45 4.67
C GLY A 52 -6.34 3.24 5.09
N ALA A 53 -6.79 3.76 6.22
CA ALA A 53 -8.18 3.59 6.67
C ALA A 53 -9.17 4.59 6.03
N GLY A 54 -8.72 5.40 5.08
CA GLY A 54 -9.56 6.24 4.23
C GLY A 54 -10.12 5.49 3.02
N PRO A 55 -11.04 6.13 2.24
CA PRO A 55 -11.72 5.46 1.12
C PRO A 55 -10.77 4.82 0.10
N MET A 56 -9.70 5.51 -0.28
CA MET A 56 -8.73 4.99 -1.24
C MET A 56 -7.91 3.84 -0.69
N GLY A 57 -7.47 3.95 0.58
CA GLY A 57 -6.74 2.87 1.23
C GLY A 57 -7.59 1.62 1.47
N LEU A 58 -8.89 1.78 1.78
CA LEU A 58 -9.84 0.66 1.87
C LEU A 58 -10.05 -0.02 0.51
N GLY A 59 -10.06 0.76 -0.58
CA GLY A 59 -10.07 0.22 -1.95
C GLY A 59 -8.82 -0.59 -2.25
N ALA A 60 -7.65 -0.10 -1.84
CA ALA A 60 -6.39 -0.83 -1.96
C ALA A 60 -6.38 -2.12 -1.12
N LEU A 61 -6.90 -2.08 0.11
CA LEU A 61 -7.02 -3.25 0.97
C LEU A 61 -7.95 -4.29 0.33
N SER A 62 -9.11 -3.85 -0.18
CA SER A 62 -10.05 -4.73 -0.89
C SER A 62 -9.37 -5.40 -2.09
N TYR A 63 -8.63 -4.65 -2.89
CA TYR A 63 -7.90 -5.20 -4.03
C TYR A 63 -6.80 -6.19 -3.58
N ALA A 64 -6.00 -5.82 -2.57
CA ALA A 64 -4.92 -6.68 -2.04
C ALA A 64 -5.43 -8.04 -1.54
N MET A 65 -6.64 -8.09 -0.97
CA MET A 65 -7.26 -9.32 -0.48
C MET A 65 -7.82 -10.22 -1.60
N ASN A 66 -8.08 -9.66 -2.79
CA ASN A 66 -8.80 -10.36 -3.85
C ASN A 66 -8.02 -10.49 -5.17
N CYS A 67 -6.90 -9.77 -5.35
CA CYS A 67 -6.10 -9.85 -6.57
C CYS A 67 -5.37 -11.20 -6.72
N ASP A 68 -4.91 -11.50 -7.92
CA ASP A 68 -4.20 -12.76 -8.21
C ASP A 68 -2.85 -12.86 -7.49
N ARG A 69 -2.12 -11.74 -7.36
CA ARG A 69 -0.84 -11.63 -6.64
C ARG A 69 -1.07 -11.13 -5.22
N ARG A 70 -1.67 -11.96 -4.38
CA ARG A 70 -1.99 -11.57 -2.99
C ARG A 70 -0.73 -11.51 -2.12
N PRO A 71 -0.60 -10.48 -1.26
CA PRO A 71 0.42 -10.48 -0.21
C PRO A 71 0.10 -11.55 0.85
N GLY A 72 1.13 -12.06 1.51
CA GLY A 72 0.96 -12.97 2.65
C GLY A 72 0.70 -12.23 3.97
N MET A 73 1.13 -10.96 4.04
CA MET A 73 0.89 -10.07 5.19
C MET A 73 0.43 -8.71 4.71
N ILE A 74 -0.57 -8.14 5.37
CA ILE A 74 -1.03 -6.77 5.13
C ILE A 74 -1.09 -6.02 6.46
N VAL A 75 -0.46 -4.84 6.52
CA VAL A 75 -0.56 -3.92 7.65
C VAL A 75 -1.17 -2.62 7.18
N VAL A 76 -2.35 -2.27 7.70
CA VAL A 76 -3.02 -1.00 7.45
C VAL A 76 -2.79 -0.07 8.64
N THR A 77 -2.27 1.13 8.39
CA THR A 77 -2.07 2.11 9.46
C THR A 77 -2.96 3.33 9.28
N ASP A 78 -3.33 3.94 10.37
CA ASP A 78 -3.95 5.27 10.42
C ASP A 78 -3.71 5.87 11.80
N VAL A 79 -3.96 7.18 11.96
CA VAL A 79 -3.97 7.86 13.26
C VAL A 79 -5.40 8.00 13.84
N ASN A 80 -6.41 7.74 13.01
CA ASN A 80 -7.82 7.88 13.38
C ASN A 80 -8.39 6.51 13.81
N LYS A 81 -8.66 6.40 15.10
CA LYS A 81 -9.17 5.17 15.74
C LYS A 81 -10.52 4.72 15.18
N GLU A 82 -11.42 5.67 14.87
CA GLU A 82 -12.76 5.34 14.36
C GLU A 82 -12.67 4.77 12.93
N ARG A 83 -11.76 5.33 12.10
CA ARG A 83 -11.52 4.80 10.76
C ARG A 83 -10.91 3.41 10.79
N LEU A 84 -9.96 3.15 11.69
CA LEU A 84 -9.37 1.82 11.86
C LEU A 84 -10.41 0.82 12.34
N ALA A 85 -11.24 1.16 13.34
CA ALA A 85 -12.31 0.29 13.80
C ALA A 85 -13.31 -0.06 12.67
N ARG A 86 -13.67 0.95 11.85
CA ARG A 86 -14.50 0.70 10.67
C ARG A 86 -13.81 -0.18 9.63
N ALA A 87 -12.51 0.00 9.42
CA ALA A 87 -11.75 -0.82 8.48
C ALA A 87 -11.73 -2.29 8.93
N GLU A 88 -11.51 -2.54 10.22
CA GLU A 88 -11.53 -3.86 10.83
C GLU A 88 -12.91 -4.54 10.76
N GLU A 89 -14.00 -3.74 10.94
CA GLU A 89 -15.38 -4.23 10.75
C GLU A 89 -15.65 -4.63 9.30
N LEU A 90 -15.15 -3.86 8.33
CA LEU A 90 -15.35 -4.12 6.90
C LEU A 90 -14.47 -5.26 6.36
N PHE A 91 -13.31 -5.46 6.95
CA PHE A 91 -12.31 -6.45 6.56
C PHE A 91 -11.86 -7.24 7.80
N PRO A 92 -12.66 -8.21 8.28
CA PRO A 92 -12.33 -9.00 9.45
C PRO A 92 -11.03 -9.78 9.26
N THR A 93 -10.15 -9.76 10.27
CA THR A 93 -8.85 -10.44 10.23
C THR A 93 -8.99 -11.95 10.08
N GLU A 94 -10.06 -12.53 10.60
CA GLU A 94 -10.40 -13.95 10.46
C GLU A 94 -10.67 -14.33 9.01
N GLU A 95 -11.42 -13.50 8.27
CA GLU A 95 -11.68 -13.71 6.84
C GLU A 95 -10.39 -13.57 6.01
N ALA A 96 -9.54 -12.61 6.33
CA ALA A 96 -8.24 -12.48 5.70
C ALA A 96 -7.39 -13.74 5.93
N LYS A 97 -7.40 -14.27 7.14
CA LYS A 97 -6.66 -15.49 7.51
C LYS A 97 -7.15 -16.73 6.77
N GLU A 98 -8.46 -16.88 6.55
CA GLU A 98 -9.01 -17.95 5.72
C GLU A 98 -8.51 -17.89 4.28
N ASN A 99 -8.19 -16.68 3.79
CA ASN A 99 -7.58 -16.43 2.48
C ASN A 99 -6.04 -16.50 2.50
N GLY A 100 -5.43 -16.89 3.61
CA GLY A 100 -3.97 -17.02 3.76
C GLY A 100 -3.23 -15.70 3.98
N ILE A 101 -3.94 -14.65 4.40
CA ILE A 101 -3.40 -13.30 4.61
C ILE A 101 -3.36 -12.99 6.11
N ASP A 102 -2.20 -12.59 6.62
CA ASP A 102 -2.01 -12.06 7.97
C ASP A 102 -2.29 -10.55 7.97
N LEU A 103 -3.54 -10.17 8.32
CA LEU A 103 -4.02 -8.78 8.26
C LEU A 103 -3.96 -8.12 9.63
N HIS A 104 -3.38 -6.92 9.69
CA HIS A 104 -3.25 -6.10 10.90
C HIS A 104 -3.70 -4.67 10.68
N PHE A 105 -4.33 -4.08 11.70
CA PHE A 105 -4.66 -2.66 11.78
C PHE A 105 -3.88 -2.02 12.92
N VAL A 106 -3.15 -0.93 12.64
CA VAL A 106 -2.25 -0.28 13.59
C VAL A 106 -2.56 1.21 13.70
N ASN A 107 -2.89 1.66 14.92
CA ASN A 107 -2.98 3.08 15.21
C ASN A 107 -1.57 3.65 15.50
N THR A 108 -0.99 4.34 14.54
CA THR A 108 0.36 4.91 14.69
C THR A 108 0.42 6.12 15.64
N ALA A 109 -0.72 6.70 16.04
CA ALA A 109 -0.75 7.71 17.08
C ALA A 109 -0.57 7.13 18.50
N GLU A 110 -0.75 5.82 18.68
CA GLU A 110 -0.60 5.11 19.95
C GLU A 110 0.77 4.42 20.09
N VAL A 111 1.69 4.67 19.14
CA VAL A 111 3.01 4.03 19.07
C VAL A 111 4.10 5.10 19.15
N ASP A 112 5.05 4.96 20.08
CA ASP A 112 6.14 5.92 20.27
C ASP A 112 7.09 6.02 19.06
N ASP A 113 7.47 4.86 18.49
CA ASP A 113 8.29 4.77 17.28
C ASP A 113 7.61 3.86 16.25
N PRO A 114 6.78 4.45 15.36
CA PRO A 114 6.05 3.68 14.35
C PRO A 114 6.96 2.89 13.40
N VAL A 115 8.15 3.41 13.06
CA VAL A 115 9.09 2.71 12.18
C VAL A 115 9.63 1.45 12.86
N ALA A 116 10.11 1.58 14.09
CA ALA A 116 10.61 0.44 14.85
C ALA A 116 9.51 -0.60 15.11
N TYR A 117 8.30 -0.14 15.45
CA TYR A 117 7.16 -1.01 15.67
C TYR A 117 6.79 -1.83 14.43
N LEU A 118 6.60 -1.14 13.28
CA LEU A 118 6.22 -1.79 12.02
C LEU A 118 7.32 -2.73 11.51
N ARG A 119 8.59 -2.35 11.63
CA ARG A 119 9.70 -3.26 11.33
C ARG A 119 9.75 -4.48 12.25
N GLY A 120 9.38 -4.31 13.51
CA GLY A 120 9.24 -5.40 14.48
C GLY A 120 8.22 -6.47 14.05
N MET A 121 7.12 -6.06 13.42
CA MET A 121 6.10 -6.98 12.89
C MET A 121 6.62 -7.86 11.75
N THR A 122 7.73 -7.48 11.12
CA THR A 122 8.37 -8.20 10.01
C THR A 122 9.70 -8.86 10.42
N ASP A 123 9.93 -9.09 11.72
CA ASP A 123 11.20 -9.58 12.25
C ASP A 123 12.42 -8.74 11.81
N GLY A 124 12.21 -7.43 11.64
CA GLY A 124 13.22 -6.47 11.22
C GLY A 124 13.55 -6.46 9.72
N THR A 125 12.99 -7.37 8.93
CA THR A 125 13.26 -7.45 7.47
C THR A 125 12.67 -6.30 6.68
N GLY A 126 11.60 -5.69 7.18
CA GLY A 126 10.84 -4.62 6.51
C GLY A 126 9.79 -5.17 5.53
N PHE A 127 9.09 -4.24 4.87
CA PHE A 127 8.03 -4.53 3.92
C PHE A 127 8.55 -4.57 2.49
N ASP A 128 7.99 -5.47 1.70
CA ASP A 128 8.30 -5.58 0.27
C ASP A 128 7.62 -4.44 -0.50
N ASP A 129 6.38 -4.13 -0.16
CA ASP A 129 5.59 -3.08 -0.79
C ASP A 129 4.99 -2.13 0.25
N VAL A 130 5.06 -0.84 -0.01
CA VAL A 130 4.47 0.19 0.85
C VAL A 130 3.67 1.17 0.00
N LEU A 131 2.38 1.32 0.30
CA LEU A 131 1.51 2.31 -0.33
C LEU A 131 1.25 3.46 0.65
N CYS A 132 1.56 4.70 0.24
CA CYS A 132 1.40 5.90 1.08
C CYS A 132 0.19 6.72 0.62
N TYR A 133 -0.86 6.79 1.45
CA TYR A 133 -2.13 7.46 1.14
C TYR A 133 -2.30 8.85 1.76
N ALA A 134 -1.27 9.39 2.42
CA ALA A 134 -1.33 10.74 2.98
C ALA A 134 -0.19 11.63 2.47
N PRO A 135 -0.48 12.87 2.00
CA PRO A 135 0.55 13.85 1.62
C PRO A 135 1.09 14.55 2.88
N VAL A 136 1.69 13.77 3.78
CA VAL A 136 2.28 14.23 5.05
C VAL A 136 3.71 13.75 5.08
N ALA A 137 4.69 14.66 5.20
CA ALA A 137 6.10 14.35 5.14
C ALA A 137 6.52 13.24 6.12
N ALA A 138 6.04 13.29 7.36
CA ALA A 138 6.33 12.27 8.37
C ALA A 138 5.82 10.87 7.97
N VAL A 139 4.67 10.78 7.27
CA VAL A 139 4.14 9.50 6.79
C VAL A 139 4.97 8.97 5.61
N VAL A 140 5.44 9.84 4.72
CA VAL A 140 6.35 9.45 3.62
C VAL A 140 7.71 8.98 4.16
N GLU A 141 8.25 9.69 5.16
CA GLU A 141 9.50 9.33 5.83
C GLU A 141 9.35 7.98 6.57
N GLN A 142 8.23 7.76 7.25
CA GLN A 142 7.87 6.49 7.85
C GLN A 142 7.76 5.38 6.79
N SER A 143 7.08 5.65 5.67
CA SER A 143 6.93 4.70 4.57
C SER A 143 8.30 4.26 4.02
N SER A 144 9.22 5.19 3.82
CA SER A 144 10.59 4.89 3.40
C SER A 144 11.36 4.09 4.46
N GLY A 145 11.19 4.44 5.74
CA GLY A 145 11.90 3.81 6.87
C GLY A 145 11.53 2.34 7.13
N ILE A 146 10.36 1.90 6.69
CA ILE A 146 9.89 0.52 6.89
C ILE A 146 10.15 -0.41 5.70
N LEU A 147 10.66 0.11 4.59
CA LEU A 147 11.00 -0.72 3.43
C LEU A 147 12.02 -1.81 3.78
N GLY A 148 11.80 -2.99 3.25
CA GLY A 148 12.75 -4.08 3.23
C GLY A 148 13.76 -3.94 2.10
N ARG A 149 14.60 -4.97 1.92
CA ARG A 149 15.49 -5.03 0.79
C ARG A 149 14.70 -5.17 -0.51
N ASP A 150 15.08 -4.40 -1.54
CA ASP A 150 14.36 -4.31 -2.82
C ASP A 150 12.90 -3.82 -2.66
N GLY A 151 12.58 -3.21 -1.50
CA GLY A 151 11.24 -2.75 -1.18
C GLY A 151 10.81 -1.57 -2.05
N CYS A 152 9.54 -1.56 -2.45
CA CYS A 152 8.96 -0.54 -3.31
C CYS A 152 7.97 0.34 -2.53
N LEU A 153 8.23 1.66 -2.48
CA LEU A 153 7.31 2.66 -1.99
C LEU A 153 6.57 3.30 -3.16
N ASN A 154 5.25 3.14 -3.20
CA ASN A 154 4.39 3.94 -4.05
C ASN A 154 3.80 5.11 -3.25
N PHE A 155 4.21 6.33 -3.59
CA PHE A 155 3.61 7.55 -3.09
C PHE A 155 2.34 7.83 -3.88
N PHE A 156 1.22 7.31 -3.40
CA PHE A 156 -0.09 7.45 -4.02
C PHE A 156 -0.75 8.81 -3.74
N ALA A 157 -0.47 9.39 -2.59
CA ALA A 157 -1.09 10.65 -2.17
C ALA A 157 -0.73 11.80 -3.10
N GLY A 158 -1.73 12.59 -3.49
CA GLY A 158 -1.56 13.78 -4.34
C GLY A 158 -1.40 15.06 -3.50
N PRO A 159 -0.19 15.61 -3.28
CA PRO A 159 -0.02 16.87 -2.61
C PRO A 159 -0.53 18.02 -3.48
N THR A 160 -1.15 19.02 -2.85
CA THR A 160 -1.56 20.26 -3.53
C THR A 160 -0.45 21.32 -3.59
N ASP A 161 0.52 21.20 -2.67
CA ASP A 161 1.72 22.05 -2.62
C ASP A 161 2.80 21.47 -3.56
N LYS A 162 3.25 22.27 -4.51
CA LYS A 162 4.31 21.90 -5.47
C LYS A 162 5.70 21.76 -4.83
N GLU A 163 5.88 22.40 -3.67
CA GLU A 163 7.16 22.35 -2.91
C GLU A 163 7.12 21.22 -1.85
N PHE A 164 6.05 20.41 -1.82
CA PHE A 164 5.97 19.28 -0.90
C PHE A 164 7.20 18.38 -1.02
N SER A 165 7.85 18.11 0.10
CA SER A 165 9.05 17.28 0.16
C SER A 165 9.10 16.45 1.44
N ALA A 166 9.84 15.36 1.41
CA ALA A 166 10.12 14.48 2.53
C ALA A 166 11.54 13.94 2.45
N LYS A 167 12.09 13.50 3.59
CA LYS A 167 13.44 12.93 3.65
C LYS A 167 13.41 11.45 3.32
N ILE A 168 14.32 11.02 2.46
CA ILE A 168 14.56 9.61 2.12
C ILE A 168 15.99 9.25 2.46
N ASN A 169 16.19 8.05 3.01
CA ASN A 169 17.52 7.55 3.32
C ASN A 169 18.18 6.97 2.06
N PHE A 170 19.10 7.71 1.48
CA PHE A 170 19.83 7.26 0.28
C PHE A 170 20.82 6.12 0.54
N TYR A 171 21.15 5.82 1.79
CA TYR A 171 21.88 4.60 2.15
C TYR A 171 21.04 3.37 1.79
N ASP A 172 19.76 3.37 2.13
CA ASP A 172 18.84 2.27 1.82
C ASP A 172 18.58 2.14 0.31
N VAL A 173 18.48 3.29 -0.39
CA VAL A 173 18.38 3.28 -1.86
C VAL A 173 19.60 2.59 -2.48
N HIS A 174 20.79 2.85 -1.97
CA HIS A 174 22.04 2.30 -2.53
C HIS A 174 22.29 0.85 -2.11
N TYR A 175 22.19 0.55 -0.80
CA TYR A 175 22.61 -0.74 -0.25
C TYR A 175 21.49 -1.76 -0.16
N ASN A 176 20.25 -1.31 0.00
CA ASN A 176 19.07 -2.15 0.10
C ASN A 176 18.24 -2.15 -1.18
N SER A 177 18.66 -1.40 -2.21
CA SER A 177 17.96 -1.30 -3.50
C SER A 177 16.50 -0.87 -3.36
N THR A 178 16.17 0.01 -2.41
CA THR A 178 14.80 0.47 -2.22
C THR A 178 14.36 1.37 -3.36
N HIS A 179 13.10 1.26 -3.74
CA HIS A 179 12.51 2.00 -4.86
C HIS A 179 11.47 3.00 -4.34
N VAL A 180 11.43 4.17 -4.96
CA VAL A 180 10.40 5.19 -4.69
C VAL A 180 9.79 5.60 -6.01
N MET A 181 8.49 5.46 -6.09
CA MET A 181 7.72 5.80 -7.27
C MET A 181 6.40 6.48 -6.89
N GLY A 182 5.67 6.97 -7.85
CA GLY A 182 4.33 7.52 -7.67
C GLY A 182 3.45 7.16 -8.85
N THR A 183 2.15 7.11 -8.59
CA THR A 183 1.14 6.92 -9.62
C THR A 183 0.09 8.03 -9.53
N THR A 184 -0.45 8.43 -10.69
CA THR A 184 -1.55 9.38 -10.76
C THR A 184 -2.61 8.83 -11.70
N GLY A 185 -3.69 8.30 -11.12
CA GLY A 185 -4.78 7.68 -11.85
C GLY A 185 -4.51 6.23 -12.28
N GLY A 186 -5.57 5.55 -12.66
CA GLY A 186 -5.55 4.23 -13.32
C GLY A 186 -5.77 4.37 -14.83
N ASN A 187 -5.60 3.28 -15.53
CA ASN A 187 -5.91 3.17 -16.96
C ASN A 187 -7.22 2.38 -17.18
N THR A 188 -7.60 2.21 -18.45
CA THR A 188 -8.84 1.48 -18.78
C THR A 188 -8.78 0.00 -18.40
N ALA A 189 -7.59 -0.63 -18.43
CA ALA A 189 -7.45 -2.03 -18.01
C ALA A 189 -7.66 -2.15 -16.49
N ASP A 190 -7.07 -1.25 -15.71
CA ASP A 190 -7.27 -1.17 -14.26
C ASP A 190 -8.76 -0.97 -13.89
N MET A 191 -9.51 -0.17 -14.70
CA MET A 191 -10.97 0.00 -14.53
C MET A 191 -11.78 -1.25 -14.85
N ILE A 192 -11.28 -2.13 -15.71
CA ILE A 192 -11.97 -3.38 -16.08
C ILE A 192 -11.71 -4.43 -15.00
N GLU A 193 -10.53 -4.40 -14.40
CA GLU A 193 -10.11 -5.35 -13.39
C GLU A 193 -10.77 -5.09 -12.03
N CYS A 194 -10.98 -3.81 -11.65
CA CYS A 194 -11.60 -3.47 -10.39
C CYS A 194 -13.11 -3.75 -10.39
#